data_efbec11f355ff8d60b550b5fc937e510
#
_entry.id   efbec11f355ff8d60b550b5fc937e510
#
_cell.length_a   1.000
_cell.length_b   1.000
_cell.length_c   1.000
_cell.angle_alpha   90.00
_cell.angle_beta   90.00
_cell.angle_gamma   90.00
#
_symmetry.space_group_name_H-M   'P 1'
#
loop_
_entity.id
_entity.type
_entity.pdbx_description
1 polymer ?
#
loop_
_entity_poly.entity_id
_entity_poly.type
_entity_poly.pdbx_seq_one_letter_code
_entity_poly.pdbx_strand_id
1 'polypeptide(L)'
;MGAEINADGWTWVHAHMHEGRAQALVRGSAAAVQRELLACYELIESIGRGVVYYGSARLKADNPHFVRSRELGKMVSQLLGTPTWTGGGPGMMEAASLGAMDAGKTCAGIRIER
;
A
#
# COMPACT_ATOMS: atom_id res chain seq x y z
N MET A 1 8.16 8.68 10.31
CA MET A 1 7.61 7.53 9.61
C MET A 1 7.37 6.37 10.53
N GLY A 2 6.31 5.67 10.35
CA GLY A 2 5.99 4.49 11.12
C GLY A 2 5.09 3.55 10.34
N ALA A 3 4.91 2.33 10.86
CA ALA A 3 3.92 1.39 10.37
C ALA A 3 2.68 1.51 11.25
N GLU A 4 1.52 1.51 10.63
CA GLU A 4 0.26 1.58 11.35
C GLU A 4 -0.79 0.66 10.73
N ILE A 5 -1.70 0.18 11.57
CA ILE A 5 -2.83 -0.64 11.14
C ILE A 5 -4.09 0.18 11.41
N ASN A 6 -4.87 0.45 10.38
CA ASN A 6 -6.12 1.17 10.53
C ASN A 6 -7.30 0.22 10.77
N ALA A 7 -8.49 0.81 11.01
CA ALA A 7 -9.70 0.04 11.31
C ALA A 7 -10.13 -0.91 10.21
N ASP A 8 -9.70 -0.68 8.98
CA ASP A 8 -10.04 -1.51 7.83
C ASP A 8 -9.07 -2.67 7.62
N GLY A 9 -8.13 -2.86 8.52
CA GLY A 9 -7.14 -3.94 8.43
C GLY A 9 -5.97 -3.66 7.50
N TRP A 10 -5.80 -2.41 7.09
CA TRP A 10 -4.68 -2.01 6.27
C TRP A 10 -3.43 -1.80 7.14
N THR A 11 -2.31 -2.21 6.63
CA THR A 11 -1.02 -1.89 7.23
C THR A 11 -0.25 -0.97 6.30
N TRP A 12 0.10 0.20 6.81
CA TRP A 12 0.76 1.22 6.02
C TRP A 12 2.12 1.58 6.59
N VAL A 13 3.05 1.84 5.70
CA VAL A 13 4.25 2.60 6.00
C VAL A 13 4.19 3.88 5.19
N HIS A 14 4.24 4.98 5.88
CA HIS A 14 4.25 6.29 5.24
C HIS A 14 5.69 6.74 5.02
N ALA A 15 6.06 6.84 3.78
CA ALA A 15 7.33 7.46 3.42
C ALA A 15 7.09 8.96 3.27
N HIS A 16 7.69 9.73 4.16
CA HIS A 16 7.57 11.18 4.15
C HIS A 16 8.52 11.78 3.15
N MET A 17 8.19 11.65 1.89
CA MET A 17 8.97 12.27 0.84
C MET A 17 8.37 13.62 0.56
N HIS A 18 8.72 14.68 1.19
CA HIS A 18 8.20 15.82 1.37
C HIS A 18 8.17 16.80 0.60
N GLU A 19 7.68 17.54 0.90
CA GLU A 19 7.04 18.54 0.39
C GLU A 19 7.82 19.74 0.29
N GLY A 20 8.34 20.41 0.79
CA GLY A 20 9.05 21.66 0.68
C GLY A 20 10.55 21.43 0.68
N ARG A 21 11.27 22.35 0.08
CA ARG A 21 12.72 22.31 0.04
C ARG A 21 13.35 22.35 1.41
N ALA A 22 12.81 23.16 2.30
CA ALA A 22 13.33 23.28 3.65
C ALA A 22 13.19 21.94 4.39
N GLN A 23 12.05 21.31 4.28
CA GLN A 23 11.83 19.99 4.86
C GLN A 23 12.71 18.93 4.20
N ALA A 24 12.84 18.99 2.88
CA ALA A 24 13.72 18.08 2.16
C ALA A 24 15.16 18.19 2.63
N LEU A 25 15.63 19.41 2.87
CA LEU A 25 16.98 19.64 3.38
C LEU A 25 17.16 19.10 4.80
N VAL A 26 16.18 19.36 5.67
CA VAL A 26 16.21 18.85 7.05
C VAL A 26 16.11 17.34 7.08
N ARG A 27 15.22 16.80 6.28
CA ARG A 27 15.01 15.35 6.19
C ARG A 27 16.03 14.64 5.31
N GLY A 28 16.74 15.40 4.51
CA GLY A 28 17.75 14.89 3.60
C GLY A 28 18.99 14.34 4.27
N SER A 29 19.04 14.30 5.59
CA SER A 29 20.12 13.60 6.27
C SER A 29 20.08 12.12 5.92
N ALA A 30 21.24 11.53 5.71
CA ALA A 30 21.35 10.12 5.41
C ALA A 30 20.70 9.26 6.49
N ALA A 31 20.80 9.68 7.75
CA ALA A 31 20.20 8.97 8.88
C ALA A 31 18.68 8.95 8.80
N ALA A 32 18.05 10.06 8.42
CA ALA A 32 16.59 10.12 8.28
C ALA A 32 16.09 9.22 7.15
N VAL A 33 16.75 9.29 5.99
CA VAL A 33 16.44 8.44 4.85
C VAL A 33 16.62 6.97 5.20
N GLN A 34 17.70 6.64 5.88
CA GLN A 34 17.97 5.28 6.31
C GLN A 34 16.88 4.74 7.22
N ARG A 35 16.42 5.54 8.18
CA ARG A 35 15.33 5.13 9.08
C ARG A 35 14.04 4.84 8.33
N GLU A 36 13.70 5.69 7.36
CA GLU A 36 12.50 5.48 6.54
C GLU A 36 12.60 4.18 5.71
N LEU A 37 13.74 3.95 5.08
CA LEU A 37 13.97 2.74 4.32
C LEU A 37 13.94 1.49 5.20
N LEU A 38 14.56 1.55 6.37
CA LEU A 38 14.55 0.42 7.31
C LEU A 38 13.14 0.07 7.75
N ALA A 39 12.30 1.08 8.04
CA ALA A 39 10.90 0.84 8.40
C ALA A 39 10.14 0.16 7.26
N CYS A 40 10.39 0.54 6.01
CA CYS A 40 9.80 -0.11 4.85
C CYS A 40 10.26 -1.57 4.72
N TYR A 41 11.55 -1.81 4.87
CA TYR A 41 12.10 -3.17 4.80
C TYR A 41 11.59 -4.07 5.91
N GLU A 42 11.48 -3.54 7.12
CA GLU A 42 10.91 -4.28 8.24
C GLU A 42 9.48 -4.69 7.99
N LEU A 43 8.67 -3.80 7.41
CA LEU A 43 7.30 -4.13 7.05
C LEU A 43 7.27 -5.20 5.96
N ILE A 44 8.08 -5.06 4.93
CA ILE A 44 8.17 -6.04 3.85
C ILE A 44 8.55 -7.41 4.39
N GLU A 45 9.53 -7.43 5.28
CA GLU A 45 10.01 -8.66 5.89
C GLU A 45 8.94 -9.31 6.78
N SER A 46 8.23 -8.51 7.57
CA SER A 46 7.22 -9.01 8.49
C SER A 46 5.98 -9.55 7.79
N ILE A 47 5.54 -8.90 6.71
CA ILE A 47 4.33 -9.30 5.97
C ILE A 47 4.66 -10.34 4.91
N GLY A 48 5.83 -10.21 4.29
CA GLY A 48 6.31 -11.18 3.31
C GLY A 48 5.84 -10.92 1.88
N ARG A 49 6.15 -11.84 1.03
CA ARG A 49 5.86 -11.75 -0.39
C ARG A 49 4.37 -11.83 -0.65
N GLY A 50 3.95 -11.11 -1.66
CA GLY A 50 2.56 -11.14 -2.10
C GLY A 50 2.43 -10.63 -3.51
N VAL A 51 1.20 -10.40 -3.92
CA VAL A 51 0.89 -9.84 -5.22
C VAL A 51 0.91 -8.32 -5.10
N VAL A 52 1.53 -7.67 -6.06
CA VAL A 52 1.65 -6.21 -6.09
C VAL A 52 0.72 -5.68 -7.17
N TYR A 53 -0.08 -4.68 -6.82
CA TYR A 53 -1.00 -4.04 -7.77
C TYR A 53 -0.69 -2.57 -7.89
N TYR A 54 -0.63 -2.12 -9.14
CA TYR A 54 -0.58 -0.72 -9.50
C TYR A 54 -1.61 -0.44 -10.57
N GLY A 55 -2.19 0.73 -10.54
CA GLY A 55 -3.16 1.11 -11.54
C GLY A 55 -3.66 2.53 -11.38
N SER A 56 -4.60 2.91 -12.24
CA SER A 56 -5.12 4.26 -12.30
C SER A 56 -5.80 4.68 -11.00
N ALA A 57 -5.43 5.84 -10.51
CA ALA A 57 -6.06 6.47 -9.35
C ALA A 57 -7.41 7.11 -9.67
N ARG A 58 -7.76 7.21 -10.94
CA ARG A 58 -8.97 7.91 -11.42
C ARG A 58 -10.22 7.05 -11.46
N LEU A 59 -10.07 5.75 -11.28
CA LEU A 59 -11.18 4.83 -11.34
C LEU A 59 -12.08 4.99 -10.13
N LYS A 60 -13.38 5.18 -10.37
CA LYS A 60 -14.37 5.31 -9.29
C LYS A 60 -15.02 3.97 -8.99
N ALA A 61 -15.56 3.85 -7.78
CA ALA A 61 -16.14 2.60 -7.30
C ALA A 61 -17.33 2.09 -8.12
N ASP A 62 -18.02 2.96 -8.83
CA ASP A 62 -19.13 2.60 -9.72
C ASP A 62 -18.68 2.15 -11.11
N ASN A 63 -17.40 2.29 -11.43
CA ASN A 63 -16.86 1.88 -12.72
C ASN A 63 -16.77 0.35 -12.77
N PRO A 64 -17.20 -0.28 -13.88
CA PRO A 64 -17.12 -1.74 -14.02
C PRO A 64 -15.70 -2.31 -13.86
N HIS A 65 -14.69 -1.56 -14.26
CA HIS A 65 -13.30 -1.98 -14.07
C HIS A 65 -12.88 -2.01 -12.61
N PHE A 66 -13.42 -1.10 -11.79
CA PHE A 66 -13.20 -1.14 -10.35
C PHE A 66 -13.78 -2.42 -9.75
N VAL A 67 -15.01 -2.73 -10.08
CA VAL A 67 -15.69 -3.93 -9.59
C VAL A 67 -14.93 -5.20 -10.00
N ARG A 68 -14.52 -5.28 -11.25
CA ARG A 68 -13.75 -6.44 -11.74
C ARG A 68 -12.38 -6.55 -11.10
N SER A 69 -11.72 -5.42 -10.87
CA SER A 69 -10.42 -5.40 -10.19
C SER A 69 -10.54 -5.87 -8.75
N ARG A 70 -11.61 -5.49 -8.07
CA ARG A 70 -11.90 -5.97 -6.73
C ARG A 70 -12.14 -7.49 -6.70
N GLU A 71 -12.92 -7.99 -7.65
CA GLU A 71 -13.15 -9.43 -7.78
C GLU A 71 -11.85 -10.18 -8.09
N LEU A 72 -11.05 -9.64 -9.00
CA LEU A 72 -9.74 -10.24 -9.33
C LEU A 72 -8.85 -10.29 -8.10
N GLY A 73 -8.74 -9.21 -7.37
CA GLY A 73 -7.96 -9.16 -6.14
C GLY A 73 -8.41 -10.19 -5.12
N LYS A 74 -9.72 -10.35 -4.97
CA LYS A 74 -10.29 -11.37 -4.09
C LYS A 74 -9.91 -12.78 -4.54
N MET A 75 -10.13 -13.07 -5.81
CA MET A 75 -9.86 -14.41 -6.36
C MET A 75 -8.38 -14.78 -6.29
N VAL A 76 -7.50 -13.84 -6.62
CA VAL A 76 -6.05 -14.05 -6.55
C VAL A 76 -5.62 -14.28 -5.10
N SER A 77 -6.14 -13.51 -4.18
CA SER A 77 -5.83 -13.66 -2.76
C SER A 77 -6.29 -15.02 -2.21
N GLN A 78 -7.46 -15.46 -2.63
CA GLN A 78 -7.98 -16.78 -2.26
C GLN A 78 -7.12 -17.91 -2.85
N LEU A 79 -6.75 -17.77 -4.11
CA LEU A 79 -5.99 -18.79 -4.82
C LEU A 79 -4.57 -18.93 -4.27
N LEU A 80 -3.88 -17.83 -4.08
CA LEU A 80 -2.47 -17.83 -3.67
C LEU A 80 -2.29 -17.84 -2.16
N GLY A 81 -3.26 -17.36 -1.42
CA GLY A 81 -3.16 -17.24 0.04
C GLY A 81 -2.10 -16.26 0.51
N THR A 82 -1.68 -15.35 -0.35
CA THR A 82 -0.59 -14.40 -0.06
C THR A 82 -1.14 -13.01 0.25
N PRO A 83 -0.34 -12.18 0.92
CA PRO A 83 -0.69 -10.78 1.10
C PRO A 83 -0.80 -10.02 -0.22
N THR A 84 -1.51 -8.92 -0.19
CA THR A 84 -1.63 -7.99 -1.31
C THR A 84 -0.90 -6.69 -0.97
N TRP A 85 -0.10 -6.22 -1.89
CA TRP A 85 0.68 -5.00 -1.76
C TRP A 85 0.23 -3.98 -2.79
N THR A 86 0.02 -2.75 -2.36
CA THR A 86 -0.30 -1.64 -3.26
C THR A 86 0.46 -0.38 -2.85
N GLY A 87 0.38 0.64 -3.68
CA GLY A 87 0.88 1.97 -3.33
C GLY A 87 -0.08 2.77 -2.45
N GLY A 88 -1.23 2.20 -2.10
CA GLY A 88 -2.19 2.87 -1.24
C GLY A 88 -3.00 3.97 -1.90
N GLY A 89 -2.95 4.07 -3.21
CA GLY A 89 -3.73 5.05 -3.94
C GLY A 89 -5.18 4.64 -4.14
N PRO A 90 -6.02 5.59 -4.51
CA PRO A 90 -7.40 5.31 -4.87
C PRO A 90 -7.50 4.59 -6.22
N GLY A 91 -8.70 4.20 -6.60
CA GLY A 91 -8.96 3.58 -7.89
C GLY A 91 -8.60 2.11 -7.94
N MET A 92 -7.81 1.71 -8.92
CA MET A 92 -7.46 0.30 -9.14
C MET A 92 -6.74 -0.33 -7.95
N MET A 93 -5.82 0.41 -7.32
CA MET A 93 -5.11 -0.08 -6.15
C MET A 93 -6.05 -0.30 -4.97
N GLU A 94 -6.99 0.62 -4.76
CA GLU A 94 -8.02 0.47 -3.74
C GLU A 94 -8.90 -0.74 -4.02
N ALA A 95 -9.32 -0.93 -5.26
CA ALA A 95 -10.14 -2.07 -5.64
C ALA A 95 -9.43 -3.40 -5.33
N ALA A 96 -8.16 -3.51 -5.69
CA ALA A 96 -7.37 -4.71 -5.41
C ALA A 96 -7.24 -4.96 -3.90
N SER A 97 -7.03 -3.91 -3.15
CA SER A 97 -6.93 -4.00 -1.69
C SER A 97 -8.23 -4.43 -1.04
N LEU A 98 -9.35 -3.86 -1.49
CA LEU A 98 -10.68 -4.26 -1.01
C LEU A 98 -10.96 -5.74 -1.34
N GLY A 99 -10.54 -6.19 -2.52
CA GLY A 99 -10.66 -7.58 -2.90
C GLY A 99 -9.88 -8.52 -1.98
N ALA A 100 -8.67 -8.15 -1.63
CA ALA A 100 -7.86 -8.92 -0.69
C ALA A 100 -8.53 -8.98 0.69
N MET A 101 -9.09 -7.87 1.14
CA MET A 101 -9.83 -7.82 2.40
C MET A 101 -11.10 -8.66 2.36
N ASP A 102 -11.82 -8.67 1.23
CA ASP A 102 -12.98 -9.53 1.03
C ASP A 102 -12.61 -11.01 1.16
N ALA A 103 -11.38 -11.37 0.79
CA ALA A 103 -10.86 -12.73 0.93
C ALA A 103 -10.33 -13.04 2.34
N GLY A 104 -10.36 -12.07 3.23
CA GLY A 104 -9.81 -12.22 4.58
C GLY A 104 -8.29 -12.30 4.64
N LYS A 105 -7.60 -11.75 3.63
CA LYS A 105 -6.15 -11.77 3.54
C LYS A 105 -5.56 -10.40 3.88
N THR A 106 -4.28 -10.41 4.25
CA THR A 106 -3.55 -9.20 4.61
C THR A 106 -3.38 -8.29 3.40
N CYS A 107 -3.59 -7.01 3.64
CA CYS A 107 -3.38 -5.98 2.66
C CYS A 107 -2.41 -4.96 3.24
N ALA A 108 -1.37 -4.64 2.50
CA ALA A 108 -0.34 -3.72 2.94
C ALA A 108 0.02 -2.75 1.82
N GLY A 109 0.60 -1.64 2.21
CA GLY A 109 1.03 -0.66 1.25
C GLY A 109 2.17 0.20 1.77
N ILE A 110 2.94 0.69 0.83
CA ILE A 110 3.95 1.70 1.07
C ILE A 110 3.56 2.86 0.15
N ARG A 111 3.28 4.00 0.75
CA ARG A 111 2.89 5.17 -0.03
C ARG A 111 3.72 6.38 0.35
N ILE A 112 3.80 7.29 -0.61
CA ILE A 112 4.43 8.58 -0.39
C ILE A 112 3.37 9.51 0.22
N GLU A 113 3.69 10.07 1.36
CA GLU A 113 2.84 11.06 2.00
C GLU A 113 3.10 12.42 1.38
N ARG A 114 2.04 13.10 1.04
CA ARG A 114 2.10 14.43 0.45
C ARG A 114 1.61 15.49 1.42
#